data_294e34fb433dda9be565a1756de199ef
#
_entry.id   294e34fb433dda9be565a1756de199ef
#
_cell.length_a   1.000
_cell.length_b   1.000
_cell.length_c   1.000
_cell.angle_alpha   90.00
_cell.angle_beta   90.00
_cell.angle_gamma   90.00
#
_symmetry.space_group_name_H-M   'P 1'
#
loop_
_entity.id
_entity.type
_entity.pdbx_description
1 polymer ?
#
loop_
_entity_poly.entity_id
_entity_poly.type
_entity_poly.pdbx_seq_one_letter_code
_entity_poly.pdbx_strand_id
1 'polypeptide(L)'
;MADPHIQSPMDFWDYLTVSIYRSGFVLATVMMLLLPYAAEIAQKGLLIAGVMLASSVHLYLKPYRYVFQFAVWIGLLCQIFGLPLLAFGAMLFVIGGLSYKEYFCFRVFALNLQPIFFAILWFALLFNITWLSNLLCFVTGL
;
A
#
# COMPACT_ATOMS: atom_id res chain seq x y z
N MET A 1 18.56 2.51 -11.41
CA MET A 1 19.53 2.33 -10.33
C MET A 1 20.86 2.90 -10.77
N ALA A 2 21.48 3.66 -9.89
CA ALA A 2 22.78 4.23 -10.19
C ALA A 2 23.85 3.13 -10.26
N ASP A 3 24.87 3.33 -11.10
CA ASP A 3 26.05 2.48 -11.15
C ASP A 3 26.66 2.39 -9.74
N PRO A 4 26.94 1.18 -9.19
CA PRO A 4 27.51 1.05 -7.85
C PRO A 4 28.89 1.72 -7.69
N HIS A 5 29.56 2.03 -8.79
CA HIS A 5 30.82 2.76 -8.78
C HIS A 5 30.66 4.28 -8.75
N ILE A 6 29.45 4.78 -8.96
CA ILE A 6 29.14 6.21 -8.91
C ILE A 6 28.38 6.49 -7.60
N GLN A 7 29.09 6.97 -6.60
CA GLN A 7 28.49 7.43 -5.36
C GLN A 7 28.08 8.89 -5.55
N SER A 8 26.81 9.11 -5.96
CA SER A 8 26.23 10.44 -5.89
C SER A 8 25.67 10.69 -4.49
N PRO A 9 25.94 11.85 -3.86
CA PRO A 9 25.29 12.20 -2.60
C PRO A 9 23.77 12.25 -2.78
N MET A 10 23.02 11.85 -1.76
CA MET A 10 21.55 11.94 -1.81
C MET A 10 21.14 13.40 -1.87
N ASP A 11 20.40 13.76 -2.90
CA ASP A 11 19.83 15.07 -3.07
C ASP A 11 18.63 15.29 -2.15
N PHE A 12 18.21 16.55 -1.99
CA PHE A 12 16.98 16.90 -1.25
C PHE A 12 15.77 16.10 -1.75
N TRP A 13 15.66 15.91 -3.05
CA TRP A 13 14.56 15.13 -3.65
C TRP A 13 14.57 13.67 -3.24
N ASP A 14 15.75 13.06 -3.07
CA ASP A 14 15.88 11.69 -2.60
C ASP A 14 15.41 11.54 -1.16
N TYR A 15 15.78 12.45 -0.29
CA TYR A 15 15.30 12.50 1.09
C TYR A 15 13.80 12.72 1.16
N LEU A 16 13.27 13.61 0.31
CA LEU A 16 11.85 13.90 0.25
C LEU A 16 11.05 12.66 -0.18
N THR A 17 11.46 11.98 -1.25
CA THR A 17 10.77 10.78 -1.75
C THR A 17 10.82 9.62 -0.76
N VAL A 18 11.95 9.40 -0.11
CA VAL A 18 12.08 8.37 0.94
C VAL A 18 11.18 8.70 2.14
N SER A 19 11.12 9.97 2.54
CA SER A 19 10.25 10.40 3.65
C SER A 19 8.78 10.21 3.31
N ILE A 20 8.35 10.57 2.10
CA ILE A 20 6.98 10.36 1.62
C ILE A 20 6.65 8.87 1.59
N TYR A 21 7.55 8.04 1.10
CA TYR A 21 7.36 6.59 1.03
C TYR A 21 7.16 5.98 2.42
N ARG A 22 8.02 6.31 3.37
CA ARG A 22 7.90 5.83 4.75
C ARG A 22 6.64 6.34 5.44
N SER A 23 6.31 7.61 5.23
CA SER A 23 5.07 8.22 5.75
C SER A 23 3.84 7.53 5.18
N GLY A 24 3.87 7.11 3.91
CA GLY A 24 2.81 6.34 3.29
C GLY A 24 2.54 5.02 3.99
N PHE A 25 3.57 4.28 4.38
CA PHE A 25 3.41 3.04 5.15
C PHE A 25 2.86 3.30 6.55
N VAL A 26 3.34 4.33 7.23
CA VAL A 26 2.82 4.71 8.55
C VAL A 26 1.34 5.08 8.46
N LEU A 27 0.97 5.88 7.47
CA LEU A 27 -0.42 6.25 7.23
C LEU A 27 -1.28 5.01 6.90
N ALA A 28 -0.78 4.11 6.06
CA ALA A 28 -1.48 2.87 5.74
C ALA A 28 -1.74 2.02 6.99
N THR A 29 -0.73 1.86 7.85
CA THR A 29 -0.85 1.13 9.11
C THR A 29 -1.92 1.74 10.01
N VAL A 30 -1.87 3.06 10.22
CA VAL A 30 -2.86 3.76 11.05
C VAL A 30 -4.27 3.62 10.47
N MET A 31 -4.42 3.75 9.15
CA MET A 31 -5.73 3.63 8.50
C MET A 31 -6.26 2.20 8.53
N MET A 32 -5.38 1.19 8.43
CA MET A 32 -5.80 -0.21 8.58
C MET A 32 -6.33 -0.49 9.99
N LEU A 33 -5.69 0.02 11.02
CA LEU A 33 -6.15 -0.10 12.40
C LEU A 33 -7.45 0.67 12.64
N LEU A 34 -7.65 1.76 11.93
CA LEU A 34 -8.86 2.59 12.03
C LEU A 34 -10.05 2.03 11.24
N LEU A 35 -9.80 1.16 10.27
CA LEU A 35 -10.82 0.63 9.36
C LEU A 35 -12.05 0.04 10.08
N PRO A 36 -11.92 -0.76 11.17
CA PRO A 36 -13.08 -1.29 11.88
C PRO A 36 -13.95 -0.24 12.56
N TYR A 37 -13.39 0.92 12.85
CA TYR A 37 -14.08 1.99 13.62
C TYR A 37 -14.64 3.09 12.72
N ALA A 38 -13.88 3.49 11.69
CA ALA A 38 -14.23 4.59 10.81
C ALA A 38 -13.89 4.22 9.36
N ALA A 39 -14.69 3.37 8.74
CA ALA A 39 -14.42 2.79 7.42
C ALA A 39 -14.25 3.86 6.32
N GLU A 40 -15.10 4.89 6.29
CA GLU A 40 -15.02 5.93 5.25
C GLU A 40 -13.70 6.71 5.32
N ILE A 41 -13.33 7.16 6.50
CA ILE A 41 -12.10 7.92 6.72
C ILE A 41 -10.89 7.02 6.42
N ALA A 42 -10.93 5.78 6.89
CA ALA A 42 -9.87 4.81 6.68
C ALA A 42 -9.65 4.51 5.19
N GLN A 43 -10.72 4.31 4.43
CA GLN A 43 -10.62 4.07 2.99
C GLN A 43 -10.02 5.26 2.24
N LYS A 44 -10.44 6.47 2.57
CA LYS A 44 -9.87 7.69 1.98
C LYS A 44 -8.39 7.85 2.36
N GLY A 45 -8.05 7.57 3.60
CA GLY A 45 -6.67 7.59 4.07
C GLY A 45 -5.80 6.54 3.38
N LEU A 46 -6.33 5.34 3.12
CA LEU A 46 -5.63 4.31 2.37
C LEU A 46 -5.41 4.71 0.90
N LEU A 47 -6.37 5.41 0.29
CA LEU A 47 -6.18 5.98 -1.05
C LEU A 47 -5.02 6.97 -1.07
N ILE A 48 -4.95 7.87 -0.11
CA ILE A 48 -3.86 8.83 0.04
C ILE A 48 -2.53 8.09 0.26
N ALA A 49 -2.51 7.09 1.14
CA ALA A 49 -1.32 6.28 1.38
C ALA A 49 -0.85 5.55 0.12
N GLY A 50 -1.76 4.98 -0.64
CA GLY A 50 -1.46 4.33 -1.92
C GLY A 50 -0.84 5.30 -2.93
N VAL A 51 -1.37 6.51 -3.04
CA VAL A 51 -0.82 7.56 -3.90
C VAL A 51 0.59 7.94 -3.45
N MET A 52 0.79 8.15 -2.15
CA MET A 52 2.11 8.47 -1.59
C MET A 52 3.13 7.37 -1.90
N LEU A 53 2.76 6.12 -1.69
CA LEU A 53 3.63 4.98 -1.94
C LEU A 53 3.95 4.82 -3.43
N ALA A 54 2.96 4.89 -4.29
CA ALA A 54 3.14 4.70 -5.73
C ALA A 54 3.93 5.85 -6.39
N SER A 55 3.74 7.09 -5.92
CA SER A 55 4.44 8.26 -6.46
C SER A 55 5.92 8.30 -6.06
N SER A 56 6.25 7.75 -4.88
CA SER A 56 7.60 7.80 -4.32
C SER A 56 8.34 6.44 -4.35
N VAL A 57 7.78 5.45 -5.03
CA VAL A 57 8.39 4.12 -5.12
C VAL A 57 9.64 4.13 -6.00
N HIS A 58 10.73 3.62 -5.43
CA HIS A 58 11.99 3.42 -6.14
C HIS A 58 12.17 1.93 -6.45
N LEU A 59 11.59 1.49 -7.57
CA LEU A 59 11.75 0.12 -8.06
C LEU A 59 12.76 0.11 -9.20
N TYR A 60 13.68 -0.85 -9.14
CA TYR A 60 14.66 -1.06 -10.18
C TYR A 60 14.01 -1.44 -11.53
N LEU A 61 12.99 -2.30 -11.47
CA LEU A 61 12.28 -2.74 -12.67
C LEU A 61 11.14 -1.76 -13.00
N LYS A 62 11.29 -1.02 -14.06
CA LYS A 62 10.30 -0.04 -14.55
C LYS A 62 8.90 -0.63 -14.76
N PRO A 63 8.72 -1.87 -15.33
CA PRO A 63 7.38 -2.42 -15.52
C PRO A 63 6.58 -2.54 -14.22
N TYR A 64 7.19 -2.98 -13.14
CA TYR A 64 6.52 -3.10 -11.83
C TYR A 64 6.10 -1.75 -11.27
N ARG A 65 6.94 -0.74 -11.45
CA ARG A 65 6.61 0.63 -11.05
C ARG A 65 5.36 1.13 -11.78
N TYR A 66 5.27 0.90 -13.09
CA TYR A 66 4.10 1.28 -13.87
C TYR A 66 2.86 0.51 -13.44
N VAL A 67 2.96 -0.78 -13.14
CA VAL A 67 1.84 -1.59 -12.64
C VAL A 67 1.25 -0.97 -11.38
N PHE A 68 2.07 -0.60 -10.41
CA PHE A 68 1.59 0.03 -9.18
C PHE A 68 0.97 1.40 -9.43
N GLN A 69 1.56 2.22 -10.28
CA GLN A 69 1.01 3.52 -10.64
C GLN A 69 -0.34 3.39 -11.35
N PHE A 70 -0.46 2.47 -12.30
CA PHE A 70 -1.74 2.20 -12.95
C PHE A 70 -2.79 1.68 -11.98
N ALA A 71 -2.42 0.80 -11.06
CA ALA A 71 -3.34 0.30 -10.04
C ALA A 71 -3.89 1.43 -9.17
N VAL A 72 -3.06 2.38 -8.77
CA VAL A 72 -3.48 3.57 -8.01
C VAL A 72 -4.44 4.44 -8.84
N TRP A 73 -4.14 4.69 -10.11
CA TRP A 73 -5.01 5.46 -10.99
C TRP A 73 -6.36 4.78 -11.17
N ILE A 74 -6.38 3.46 -11.41
CA ILE A 74 -7.62 2.67 -11.51
C ILE A 74 -8.41 2.77 -10.20
N GLY A 75 -7.74 2.66 -9.06
CA GLY A 75 -8.38 2.80 -7.75
C GLY A 75 -9.02 4.16 -7.54
N LEU A 76 -8.33 5.24 -7.91
CA LEU A 76 -8.88 6.60 -7.83
C LEU A 76 -10.10 6.78 -8.75
N LEU A 77 -10.03 6.27 -9.98
CA LEU A 77 -11.16 6.31 -10.91
C LEU A 77 -12.35 5.52 -10.38
N CYS A 78 -12.13 4.32 -9.82
CA CYS A 78 -13.19 3.54 -9.20
C CYS A 78 -13.85 4.28 -8.03
N GLN A 79 -13.06 5.00 -7.24
CA GLN A 79 -13.60 5.80 -6.14
C GLN A 79 -14.49 6.94 -6.66
N ILE A 80 -14.09 7.62 -7.74
CA ILE A 80 -14.87 8.69 -8.37
C ILE A 80 -16.17 8.15 -8.95
N PHE A 81 -16.14 6.95 -9.56
CA PHE A 81 -17.33 6.32 -10.14
C PHE A 81 -18.26 5.66 -9.12
N GLY A 82 -17.94 5.73 -7.83
CA GLY A 82 -18.78 5.17 -6.78
C GLY A 82 -18.60 3.67 -6.57
N LEU A 83 -17.42 3.12 -6.90
CA LEU A 83 -17.05 1.73 -6.67
C LEU A 83 -15.98 1.63 -5.56
N PRO A 84 -16.35 1.89 -4.29
CA PRO A 84 -15.36 1.98 -3.21
C PRO A 84 -14.69 0.65 -2.90
N LEU A 85 -15.37 -0.47 -3.11
CA LEU A 85 -14.79 -1.79 -2.86
C LEU A 85 -13.65 -2.12 -3.83
N LEU A 86 -13.82 -1.80 -5.11
CA LEU A 86 -12.77 -1.97 -6.12
C LEU A 86 -11.61 -1.02 -5.89
N ALA A 87 -11.88 0.23 -5.50
CA ALA A 87 -10.86 1.20 -5.13
C ALA A 87 -10.04 0.70 -3.93
N PHE A 88 -10.70 0.18 -2.92
CA PHE A 88 -10.06 -0.39 -1.75
C PHE A 88 -9.18 -1.60 -2.14
N GLY A 89 -9.70 -2.49 -2.99
CA GLY A 89 -8.93 -3.64 -3.49
C GLY A 89 -7.68 -3.23 -4.25
N ALA A 90 -7.75 -2.19 -5.09
CA ALA A 90 -6.60 -1.66 -5.80
C ALA A 90 -5.54 -1.12 -4.83
N MET A 91 -5.95 -0.41 -3.78
CA MET A 91 -5.02 0.11 -2.76
C MET A 91 -4.39 -1.01 -1.95
N LEU A 92 -5.14 -2.04 -1.58
CA LEU A 92 -4.58 -3.23 -0.92
C LEU A 92 -3.57 -3.96 -1.80
N PHE A 93 -3.83 -4.04 -3.09
CA PHE A 93 -2.89 -4.60 -4.06
C PHE A 93 -1.57 -3.83 -4.07
N VAL A 94 -1.63 -2.51 -4.13
CA VAL A 94 -0.43 -1.66 -4.13
C VAL A 94 0.34 -1.81 -2.82
N ILE A 95 -0.33 -1.67 -1.69
CA ILE A 95 0.30 -1.75 -0.36
C ILE A 95 0.87 -3.15 -0.13
N GLY A 96 0.13 -4.18 -0.47
CA GLY A 96 0.57 -5.57 -0.34
C GLY A 96 1.77 -5.90 -1.21
N GLY A 97 1.75 -5.46 -2.47
CA GLY A 97 2.88 -5.66 -3.38
C GLY A 97 4.15 -4.94 -2.93
N LEU A 98 4.00 -3.73 -2.41
CA LEU A 98 5.14 -2.98 -1.86
C LEU A 98 5.63 -3.56 -0.54
N SER A 99 4.75 -4.07 0.31
CA SER A 99 5.14 -4.82 1.51
C SER A 99 5.93 -6.08 1.16
N TYR A 100 5.51 -6.79 0.13
CA TYR A 100 6.25 -7.95 -0.38
C TYR A 100 7.64 -7.57 -0.89
N LYS A 101 7.74 -6.44 -1.59
CA LYS A 101 9.04 -5.89 -2.00
C LYS A 101 9.93 -5.61 -0.79
N GLU A 102 9.38 -5.01 0.27
CA GLU A 102 10.12 -4.70 1.49
C GLU A 102 10.59 -5.99 2.21
N TYR A 103 9.89 -7.09 2.06
CA TYR A 103 10.37 -8.40 2.55
C TYR A 103 11.75 -8.75 1.99
N PHE A 104 11.99 -8.53 0.72
CA PHE A 104 13.30 -8.80 0.12
C PHE A 104 14.40 -7.87 0.64
N CYS A 105 14.03 -6.66 1.05
CA CYS A 105 14.97 -5.68 1.60
C CYS A 105 15.32 -5.98 3.06
N PHE A 106 14.30 -6.26 3.88
CA PHE A 106 14.44 -6.38 5.34
C PHE A 106 14.31 -7.82 5.87
N ARG A 107 13.88 -8.75 5.04
CA ARG A 107 13.67 -10.18 5.36
C ARG A 107 12.79 -10.41 6.59
N VAL A 108 11.82 -9.55 6.82
CA VAL A 108 10.81 -9.75 7.87
C VAL A 108 9.74 -10.69 7.34
N PHE A 109 9.62 -11.87 7.94
CA PHE A 109 8.73 -12.93 7.46
C PHE A 109 7.26 -12.47 7.35
N ALA A 110 6.81 -11.64 8.28
CA ALA A 110 5.45 -11.11 8.27
C ALA A 110 5.10 -10.34 6.99
N LEU A 111 6.07 -9.62 6.41
CA LEU A 111 5.86 -8.86 5.17
C LEU A 111 5.60 -9.75 3.96
N ASN A 112 6.12 -10.97 3.96
CA ASN A 112 5.88 -11.95 2.90
C ASN A 112 4.42 -12.41 2.87
N LEU A 113 3.77 -12.44 4.03
CA LEU A 113 2.38 -12.89 4.17
C LEU A 113 1.36 -11.77 3.96
N GLN A 114 1.77 -10.51 3.99
CA GLN A 114 0.88 -9.36 3.87
C GLN A 114 -0.02 -9.40 2.62
N PRO A 115 0.48 -9.69 1.41
CA PRO A 115 -0.38 -9.75 0.23
C PRO A 115 -1.50 -10.77 0.37
N ILE A 116 -1.21 -11.92 1.01
CA ILE A 116 -2.19 -12.99 1.23
C ILE A 116 -3.26 -12.50 2.21
N PHE A 117 -2.87 -11.88 3.31
CA PHE A 117 -3.80 -11.33 4.29
C PHE A 117 -4.68 -10.23 3.69
N PHE A 118 -4.11 -9.36 2.87
CA PHE A 118 -4.88 -8.33 2.17
C PHE A 118 -5.88 -8.92 1.18
N ALA A 119 -5.52 -9.97 0.46
CA ALA A 119 -6.44 -10.67 -0.43
C ALA A 119 -7.61 -11.28 0.36
N ILE A 120 -7.33 -11.96 1.47
CA ILE A 120 -8.35 -12.53 2.35
C ILE A 120 -9.23 -11.43 2.94
N LEU A 121 -8.65 -10.32 3.36
CA LEU A 121 -9.39 -9.17 3.87
C LEU A 121 -10.36 -8.60 2.83
N TRP A 122 -9.91 -8.47 1.59
CA TRP A 122 -10.77 -7.97 0.51
C TRP A 122 -11.95 -8.89 0.25
N PHE A 123 -11.72 -10.21 0.20
CA PHE A 123 -12.79 -11.19 0.06
C PHE A 123 -13.72 -11.20 1.28
N ALA A 124 -13.20 -11.03 2.49
CA ALA A 124 -14.01 -10.93 3.70
C ALA A 124 -14.94 -9.71 3.67
N LEU A 125 -14.45 -8.58 3.16
CA LEU A 125 -15.26 -7.38 2.97
C LEU A 125 -16.29 -7.57 1.86
N LEU A 126 -15.93 -8.24 0.78
CA LEU A 126 -16.83 -8.54 -0.33
C LEU A 126 -18.03 -9.40 0.12
N PHE A 127 -17.79 -10.40 0.96
CA PHE A 127 -18.82 -11.29 1.51
C PHE A 127 -19.45 -10.78 2.81
N ASN A 128 -19.09 -9.58 3.27
CA ASN A 128 -19.58 -8.97 4.50
C ASN A 128 -19.31 -9.80 5.78
N ILE A 129 -18.19 -10.49 5.83
CA ILE A 129 -17.75 -11.24 7.02
C ILE A 129 -17.05 -10.26 7.97
N THR A 130 -17.80 -9.57 8.82
CA THR A 130 -17.30 -8.50 9.69
C THR A 130 -16.28 -8.97 10.71
N TRP A 131 -16.49 -10.17 11.30
CA TRP A 131 -15.58 -10.74 12.29
C TRP A 131 -14.17 -10.96 11.70
N LEU A 132 -14.13 -11.61 10.54
CA LEU A 132 -12.88 -11.92 9.85
C LEU A 132 -12.18 -10.65 9.36
N SER A 133 -12.94 -9.69 8.83
CA SER A 133 -12.36 -8.42 8.36
C SER A 133 -11.75 -7.61 9.50
N ASN A 134 -12.41 -7.55 10.64
CA ASN A 134 -11.88 -6.85 11.82
C ASN A 134 -10.60 -7.50 12.34
N LEU A 135 -10.58 -8.84 12.44
CA LEU A 135 -9.39 -9.57 12.84
C LEU A 135 -8.22 -9.30 11.90
N LEU A 136 -8.46 -9.36 10.59
CA LEU A 136 -7.44 -9.13 9.57
C LEU A 136 -6.94 -7.69 9.58
N CYS A 137 -7.79 -6.71 9.83
CA CYS A 137 -7.38 -5.31 9.95
C CYS A 137 -6.36 -5.12 11.08
N PHE A 138 -6.57 -5.77 12.22
CA PHE A 138 -5.61 -5.73 13.32
C PHE A 138 -4.31 -6.47 12.98
N VAL A 139 -4.40 -7.65 12.41
CA VAL A 139 -3.22 -8.45 12.05
C VAL A 139 -2.36 -7.75 10.99
N THR A 140 -2.97 -7.14 9.99
CA THR A 140 -2.25 -6.47 8.91
C THR A 140 -1.73 -5.07 9.30
N GLY A 141 -2.35 -4.44 10.29
CA GLY A 141 -1.92 -3.14 10.81
C GLY A 141 -0.81 -3.23 11.86
N LEU A 142 -0.52 -4.41 12.39
CA LEU A 142 0.58 -4.61 13.32
C LEU A 142 1.90 -4.89 12.60
#